data_659e519f76f35cedb6bda25be5250671
#
_entry.id   659e519f76f35cedb6bda25be5250671
#
_cell.length_a   1.000
_cell.length_b   1.000
_cell.length_c   1.000
_cell.angle_alpha   90.00
_cell.angle_beta   90.00
_cell.angle_gamma   90.00
#
_symmetry.space_group_name_H-M   'P 1'
#
loop_
_entity.id
_entity.type
_entity.pdbx_description
1 polymer ?
#
loop_
_entity_poly.entity_id
_entity_poly.type
_entity_poly.pdbx_seq_one_letter_code
_entity_poly.pdbx_strand_id
1 'polypeptide(L)'
;MTTRTSAIALALVSALWLTGCASSVRIAELKTDPGRYDHKTVAVRGTVTSTYGVALVPFQYYNVDDGTGEIAVLSRSARSMPAKGAQVEVKGRVGEVASFGGRSIGLHIEEESRKAKY
;
A
#
# COMPACT_ATOMS: atom_id res chain seq x y z
N MET A 1 -10.31 -35.86 -31.01
CA MET A 1 -9.38 -34.92 -31.62
C MET A 1 -9.61 -33.47 -31.16
N THR A 2 -10.84 -33.14 -30.88
CA THR A 2 -11.23 -31.80 -30.47
C THR A 2 -11.02 -31.53 -28.98
N THR A 3 -10.74 -32.54 -28.18
CA THR A 3 -10.60 -32.44 -26.73
C THR A 3 -9.34 -31.71 -26.27
N ARG A 4 -8.35 -31.59 -27.14
CA ARG A 4 -7.08 -30.94 -26.80
C ARG A 4 -7.20 -29.43 -26.66
N THR A 5 -8.05 -28.81 -27.45
CA THR A 5 -8.25 -27.35 -27.40
C THR A 5 -8.97 -26.91 -26.15
N SER A 6 -9.83 -27.72 -25.56
CA SER A 6 -10.55 -27.40 -24.34
C SER A 6 -9.62 -27.31 -23.13
N ALA A 7 -8.63 -28.18 -23.06
CA ALA A 7 -7.67 -28.16 -21.94
C ALA A 7 -6.81 -26.89 -21.92
N ILE A 8 -6.42 -26.41 -23.10
CA ILE A 8 -5.62 -25.19 -23.23
C ILE A 8 -6.43 -23.97 -22.81
N ALA A 9 -7.70 -23.90 -23.16
CA ALA A 9 -8.57 -22.80 -22.79
C ALA A 9 -8.76 -22.72 -21.27
N LEU A 10 -8.89 -23.84 -20.60
CA LEU A 10 -9.01 -23.90 -19.16
C LEU A 10 -7.74 -23.40 -18.44
N ALA A 11 -6.57 -23.73 -18.96
CA ALA A 11 -5.33 -23.28 -18.41
C ALA A 11 -5.18 -21.75 -18.49
N LEU A 12 -5.61 -21.14 -19.58
CA LEU A 12 -5.58 -19.69 -19.75
C LEU A 12 -6.52 -18.98 -18.77
N VAL A 13 -7.70 -19.52 -18.55
CA VAL A 13 -8.65 -18.96 -17.60
C VAL A 13 -8.07 -19.00 -16.18
N SER A 14 -7.43 -20.09 -15.79
CA SER A 14 -6.80 -20.20 -14.48
C SER A 14 -5.72 -19.13 -14.26
N ALA A 15 -4.93 -18.82 -15.27
CA ALA A 15 -3.89 -17.79 -15.17
C ALA A 15 -4.46 -16.40 -14.88
N LEU A 16 -5.63 -16.07 -15.39
CA LEU A 16 -6.26 -14.77 -15.18
C LEU A 16 -6.69 -14.55 -13.73
N TRP A 17 -6.99 -15.58 -12.99
CA TRP A 17 -7.37 -15.46 -11.58
C TRP A 17 -6.23 -14.99 -10.67
N LEU A 18 -5.00 -15.14 -11.09
CA LEU A 18 -3.84 -14.76 -10.31
C LEU A 18 -3.52 -13.27 -10.41
N THR A 19 -4.21 -12.53 -11.27
CA THR A 19 -3.93 -11.11 -11.50
C THR A 19 -4.77 -10.15 -10.66
N GLY A 20 -5.63 -10.66 -9.76
CA GLY A 20 -6.52 -9.85 -8.94
C GLY A 20 -5.88 -9.22 -7.71
N CYS A 21 -4.56 -9.04 -7.68
CA CYS A 21 -3.86 -8.45 -6.56
C CYS A 21 -3.76 -6.93 -6.68
N ALA A 22 -3.41 -6.27 -5.56
CA ALA A 22 -3.15 -4.83 -5.56
C ALA A 22 -2.07 -4.47 -6.57
N SER A 23 -2.28 -3.38 -7.29
CA SER A 23 -1.29 -2.88 -8.24
C SER A 23 -0.11 -2.27 -7.50
N SER A 24 1.10 -2.64 -7.90
CA SER A 24 2.31 -1.99 -7.43
C SER A 24 2.46 -0.64 -8.15
N VAL A 25 2.60 0.42 -7.37
CA VAL A 25 2.70 1.78 -7.92
C VAL A 25 3.89 2.51 -7.29
N ARG A 26 4.36 3.53 -8.01
CA ARG A 26 5.38 4.43 -7.49
C ARG A 26 4.70 5.57 -6.73
N ILE A 27 5.33 6.03 -5.68
CA ILE A 27 4.78 7.13 -4.88
C ILE A 27 4.62 8.38 -5.72
N ALA A 28 5.55 8.65 -6.64
CA ALA A 28 5.43 9.78 -7.55
C ALA A 28 4.13 9.76 -8.37
N GLU A 29 3.68 8.58 -8.79
CA GLU A 29 2.43 8.44 -9.54
C GLU A 29 1.23 8.79 -8.68
N LEU A 30 1.22 8.36 -7.42
CA LEU A 30 0.16 8.71 -6.49
C LEU A 30 0.07 10.20 -6.25
N LYS A 31 1.21 10.88 -6.17
CA LYS A 31 1.26 12.32 -5.94
C LYS A 31 0.92 13.13 -7.17
N THR A 32 1.24 12.62 -8.35
CA THR A 32 0.97 13.32 -9.61
C THR A 32 -0.50 13.26 -9.98
N ASP A 33 -1.14 12.12 -9.71
CA ASP A 33 -2.54 11.92 -10.08
C ASP A 33 -3.29 11.19 -8.94
N PRO A 34 -3.46 11.85 -7.80
CA PRO A 34 -4.10 11.21 -6.64
C PRO A 34 -5.54 10.79 -6.87
N GLY A 35 -6.28 11.55 -7.67
CA GLY A 35 -7.68 11.24 -7.96
C GLY A 35 -7.85 9.90 -8.68
N ARG A 36 -6.88 9.52 -9.49
CA ARG A 36 -6.89 8.25 -10.21
C ARG A 36 -6.85 7.05 -9.26
N TYR A 37 -6.15 7.20 -8.14
CA TYR A 37 -5.93 6.12 -7.19
C TYR A 37 -6.79 6.22 -5.94
N ASP A 38 -7.58 7.28 -5.81
CA ASP A 38 -8.40 7.50 -4.62
C ASP A 38 -9.34 6.32 -4.37
N HIS A 39 -9.36 5.86 -3.13
CA HIS A 39 -10.11 4.68 -2.68
C HIS A 39 -9.68 3.35 -3.31
N LYS A 40 -8.59 3.33 -4.06
CA LYS A 40 -8.06 2.10 -4.64
C LYS A 40 -6.99 1.50 -3.74
N THR A 41 -6.88 0.18 -3.78
CA THR A 41 -5.84 -0.55 -3.06
C THR A 41 -4.59 -0.63 -3.92
N VAL A 42 -3.48 -0.22 -3.36
CA VAL A 42 -2.18 -0.21 -4.03
C VAL A 42 -1.13 -0.86 -3.14
N ALA A 43 -0.01 -1.24 -3.75
CA ALA A 43 1.16 -1.72 -3.04
C ALA A 43 2.34 -0.79 -3.31
N VAL A 44 3.04 -0.39 -2.26
CA VAL A 44 4.20 0.50 -2.33
C VAL A 44 5.34 -0.15 -1.59
N ARG A 45 6.52 -0.08 -2.18
CA ARG A 45 7.75 -0.60 -1.57
C ARG A 45 8.71 0.54 -1.32
N GLY A 46 9.28 0.58 -0.15
CA GLY A 46 10.26 1.63 0.13
C GLY A 46 10.87 1.51 1.51
N THR A 47 11.55 2.56 1.89
CA THR A 47 12.26 2.66 3.15
C THR A 47 11.50 3.59 4.10
N VAL A 48 11.34 3.17 5.34
CA VAL A 48 10.72 3.99 6.37
C VAL A 48 11.66 5.13 6.74
N THR A 49 11.21 6.37 6.53
CA THR A 49 12.03 7.56 6.79
C THR A 49 11.74 8.15 8.16
N SER A 50 10.53 8.02 8.65
CA SER A 50 10.14 8.50 9.97
C SER A 50 8.91 7.76 10.47
N THR A 51 8.76 7.71 11.80
CA THR A 51 7.65 7.07 12.46
C THR A 51 7.04 8.01 13.50
N TYR A 52 5.72 8.03 13.56
CA TYR A 52 4.98 8.87 14.50
C TYR A 52 3.91 8.05 15.17
N GLY A 53 4.05 7.84 16.46
CA GLY A 53 3.04 7.22 17.29
C GLY A 53 2.61 8.19 18.37
N VAL A 54 1.33 8.18 18.70
CA VAL A 54 0.79 8.98 19.80
C VAL A 54 0.31 8.04 20.89
N ALA A 55 0.81 8.21 22.10
CA ALA A 55 0.38 7.42 23.23
C ALA A 55 -1.12 7.58 23.45
N LEU A 56 -1.81 6.50 23.79
CA LEU A 56 -3.25 6.44 24.05
C LEU A 56 -4.15 6.58 22.82
N VAL A 57 -3.58 6.74 21.62
CA VAL A 57 -4.34 6.77 20.37
C VAL A 57 -4.03 5.50 19.60
N PRO A 58 -5.06 4.77 19.10
CA PRO A 58 -4.82 3.52 18.38
C PRO A 58 -4.29 3.71 16.97
N PHE A 59 -4.02 4.93 16.56
CA PHE A 59 -3.52 5.25 15.24
C PHE A 59 -2.05 5.61 15.30
N GLN A 60 -1.33 5.13 14.32
CA GLN A 60 0.07 5.44 14.15
C GLN A 60 0.30 5.69 12.67
N TYR A 61 1.26 6.54 12.33
CA TYR A 61 1.64 6.70 10.95
C TYR A 61 3.15 6.73 10.80
N TYR A 62 3.60 6.38 9.63
CA TYR A 62 5.01 6.42 9.26
C TYR A 62 5.12 6.84 7.81
N ASN A 63 6.27 7.40 7.45
CA ASN A 63 6.53 7.81 6.08
C ASN A 63 7.39 6.78 5.37
N VAL A 64 7.08 6.53 4.11
CA VAL A 64 7.82 5.61 3.25
C VAL A 64 8.30 6.36 2.03
N ASP A 65 9.55 6.17 1.68
CA ASP A 65 10.21 6.75 0.51
C ASP A 65 10.65 5.61 -0.40
N ASP A 66 10.18 5.61 -1.64
CA ASP A 66 10.53 4.61 -2.64
C ASP A 66 11.57 5.09 -3.65
N GLY A 67 12.19 6.24 -3.40
CA GLY A 67 13.12 6.86 -4.34
C GLY A 67 12.46 7.80 -5.34
N THR A 68 11.15 7.74 -5.51
CA THR A 68 10.39 8.63 -6.39
C THR A 68 9.63 9.69 -5.62
N GLY A 69 9.41 9.46 -4.34
CA GLY A 69 8.70 10.38 -3.45
C GLY A 69 8.47 9.73 -2.10
N GLU A 70 7.86 10.48 -1.20
CA GLU A 70 7.57 10.06 0.15
C GLU A 70 6.07 10.18 0.41
N ILE A 71 5.49 9.20 1.10
CA ILE A 71 4.07 9.20 1.42
C ILE A 71 3.85 8.74 2.85
N ALA A 72 2.82 9.29 3.48
CA ALA A 72 2.40 8.85 4.81
C ALA A 72 1.57 7.57 4.71
N VAL A 73 1.83 6.65 5.61
CA VAL A 73 1.06 5.41 5.76
C VAL A 73 0.41 5.43 7.14
N LEU A 74 -0.90 5.36 7.14
CA LEU A 74 -1.69 5.34 8.37
C LEU A 74 -1.95 3.91 8.78
N SER A 75 -1.52 3.54 9.97
CA SER A 75 -1.75 2.21 10.51
C SER A 75 -2.72 2.29 11.69
N ARG A 76 -3.79 1.52 11.62
CA ARG A 76 -4.76 1.39 12.71
C ARG A 76 -4.54 0.14 13.54
N SER A 77 -3.52 -0.59 13.20
CA SER A 77 -3.20 -1.84 13.87
C SER A 77 -2.44 -1.56 15.17
N ALA A 78 -2.70 -2.37 16.20
CA ALA A 78 -1.92 -2.35 17.42
C ALA A 78 -0.55 -3.00 17.26
N ARG A 79 -0.18 -3.38 16.06
CA ARG A 79 1.12 -3.97 15.77
C ARG A 79 2.22 -2.95 15.97
N SER A 80 3.41 -3.45 16.25
CA SER A 80 4.58 -2.60 16.37
C SER A 80 4.85 -1.84 15.06
N MET A 81 5.27 -0.60 15.22
CA MET A 81 5.66 0.23 14.10
C MET A 81 6.93 -0.30 13.45
N PRO A 82 7.09 -0.16 12.13
CA PRO A 82 8.36 -0.45 11.51
C PRO A 82 9.43 0.54 11.99
N ALA A 83 10.65 0.07 12.11
CA ALA A 83 11.75 0.93 12.50
C ALA A 83 12.14 1.87 11.36
N LYS A 84 12.63 3.05 11.73
CA LYS A 84 13.24 3.97 10.77
C LYS A 84 14.39 3.27 10.06
N GLY A 85 14.43 3.36 8.73
CA GLY A 85 15.42 2.68 7.91
C GLY A 85 15.02 1.30 7.45
N ALA A 86 13.92 0.74 7.97
CA ALA A 86 13.43 -0.56 7.55
C ALA A 86 12.87 -0.49 6.12
N GLN A 87 13.08 -1.55 5.37
CA GLN A 87 12.47 -1.69 4.05
C GLN A 87 11.17 -2.47 4.18
N VAL A 88 10.12 -1.92 3.61
CA VAL A 88 8.78 -2.48 3.75
C VAL A 88 8.05 -2.50 2.42
N GLU A 89 7.12 -3.42 2.31
CA GLU A 89 6.09 -3.43 1.28
C GLU A 89 4.76 -3.20 1.97
N VAL A 90 4.10 -2.11 1.62
CA VAL A 90 2.82 -1.72 2.22
C VAL A 90 1.73 -1.91 1.19
N LYS A 91 0.69 -2.62 1.58
CA LYS A 91 -0.52 -2.74 0.81
C LYS A 91 -1.62 -2.02 1.54
N GLY A 92 -2.30 -1.12 0.86
CA GLY A 92 -3.34 -0.36 1.50
C GLY A 92 -4.15 0.48 0.53
N ARG A 93 -5.13 1.17 1.09
CA ARG A 93 -6.08 1.97 0.34
C ARG A 93 -5.64 3.43 0.33
N VAL A 94 -5.69 4.04 -0.82
CA VAL A 94 -5.31 5.45 -0.99
C VAL A 94 -6.43 6.36 -0.49
N GLY A 95 -6.08 7.32 0.35
CA GLY A 95 -6.96 8.38 0.79
C GLY A 95 -6.32 9.75 0.59
N GLU A 96 -7.14 10.76 0.33
CA GLU A 96 -6.62 12.11 0.08
C GLU A 96 -6.58 12.99 1.32
N VAL A 97 -7.47 12.75 2.27
CA VAL A 97 -7.51 13.53 3.51
C VAL A 97 -7.89 12.62 4.68
N ALA A 98 -7.18 12.76 5.78
CA ALA A 98 -7.53 12.13 7.05
C ALA A 98 -7.23 13.09 8.19
N SER A 99 -8.04 13.04 9.24
CA SER A 99 -7.78 13.73 10.48
C SER A 99 -7.28 12.74 11.53
N PHE A 100 -6.22 13.10 12.20
CA PHE A 100 -5.56 12.21 13.13
C PHE A 100 -4.97 13.01 14.27
N GLY A 101 -5.44 12.77 15.49
CA GLY A 101 -4.90 13.41 16.68
C GLY A 101 -4.90 14.95 16.61
N GLY A 102 -5.92 15.55 16.00
CA GLY A 102 -6.01 16.99 15.80
C GLY A 102 -5.20 17.50 14.62
N ARG A 103 -4.57 16.63 13.86
CA ARG A 103 -3.81 16.98 12.65
C ARG A 103 -4.52 16.45 11.41
N SER A 104 -4.39 17.20 10.32
CA SER A 104 -4.83 16.73 9.01
C SER A 104 -3.66 16.11 8.28
N ILE A 105 -3.88 14.94 7.73
CA ILE A 105 -2.94 14.26 6.85
C ILE A 105 -3.52 14.33 5.45
N GLY A 106 -2.74 14.80 4.48
CA GLY A 106 -3.17 14.85 3.09
C GLY A 106 -3.16 13.47 2.45
N LEU A 107 -2.60 13.37 1.26
CA LEU A 107 -2.50 12.09 0.55
C LEU A 107 -1.77 11.06 1.41
N HIS A 108 -2.40 9.92 1.62
CA HIS A 108 -1.88 8.86 2.47
C HIS A 108 -2.35 7.49 2.00
N ILE A 109 -1.75 6.45 2.56
CA ILE A 109 -2.20 5.07 2.37
C ILE A 109 -2.72 4.57 3.72
N GLU A 110 -3.94 4.04 3.73
CA GLU A 110 -4.47 3.33 4.89
C GLU A 110 -3.99 1.88 4.81
N GLU A 111 -3.09 1.51 5.71
CA GLU A 111 -2.44 0.20 5.68
C GLU A 111 -3.45 -0.92 5.92
N GLU A 112 -3.50 -1.88 5.01
CA GLU A 112 -4.21 -3.14 5.18
C GLU A 112 -3.25 -4.25 5.61
N SER A 113 -2.06 -4.26 5.02
CA SER A 113 -1.02 -5.22 5.38
C SER A 113 0.36 -4.64 5.12
N ARG A 114 1.35 -5.17 5.80
CA ARG A 114 2.73 -4.74 5.68
C ARG A 114 3.64 -5.95 5.78
N LYS A 115 4.65 -5.99 4.93
CA LYS A 115 5.70 -7.00 4.98
C LYS A 115 7.03 -6.31 5.17
N ALA A 116 7.85 -6.86 6.03
CA ALA A 116 9.26 -6.51 6.06
C ALA A 116 9.90 -7.09 4.80
N LYS A 117 10.60 -6.28 4.06
CA LYS A 117 11.10 -6.70 2.76
C LYS A 117 12.44 -7.42 2.86
N TYR A 118 13.24 -7.06 3.80
CA TYR A 118 14.60 -7.59 3.92
C TYR A 118 15.00 -7.80 5.37
#